data_ba853c942df2950b88e8f9cef0756a69
#
_entry.id   ba853c942df2950b88e8f9cef0756a69
#
_cell.length_a   1.000
_cell.length_b   1.000
_cell.length_c   1.000
_cell.angle_alpha   90.00
_cell.angle_beta   90.00
_cell.angle_gamma   90.00
#
_symmetry.space_group_name_H-M   'P 1'
#
loop_
_entity.id
_entity.type
_entity.pdbx_description
1 polymer ?
#
loop_
_entity_poly.entity_id
_entity_poly.type
_entity_poly.pdbx_seq_one_letter_code
_entity_poly.pdbx_strand_id
1 'polypeptide(L)'
;DDFTNDNGATLIAPKSHLWERERHPKPEELIQASMKKGSCFIWLGSTRHGGGANKTLSSRRGIVMSYNLGWLKQADNYFLSIDRDDVKSYPHKLQRLLGYFVHKPNLNMVEGRDPQELLTKEGLHDVFTEYMPEGVEDLLKEHYTGQNISVSKVTY
;
A
#
# COMPACT_ATOMS: atom_id res chain seq x y z
N ASP A 1 12.06 16.81 -12.30
CA ASP A 1 12.83 18.08 -12.21
C ASP A 1 13.72 18.05 -10.96
N ASP A 2 14.75 18.92 -10.91
CA ASP A 2 15.48 19.19 -9.65
C ASP A 2 14.52 19.82 -8.64
N PHE A 3 14.65 19.47 -7.36
CA PHE A 3 13.98 20.14 -6.27
C PHE A 3 15.00 21.05 -5.56
N THR A 4 14.72 22.34 -5.51
CA THR A 4 15.60 23.35 -4.92
C THR A 4 14.84 24.22 -3.93
N ASN A 5 15.55 24.97 -3.14
CA ASN A 5 14.94 25.92 -2.21
C ASN A 5 14.09 26.97 -2.92
N ASP A 6 14.48 27.35 -4.14
CA ASP A 6 13.79 28.42 -4.88
C ASP A 6 12.57 27.90 -5.65
N ASN A 7 12.57 26.64 -6.09
CA ASN A 7 11.46 26.08 -6.86
C ASN A 7 10.46 25.27 -6.01
N GLY A 8 10.50 25.45 -4.69
CA GLY A 8 9.50 24.89 -3.80
C GLY A 8 9.72 23.43 -3.43
N ALA A 9 10.96 23.02 -3.18
CA ALA A 9 11.25 21.70 -2.61
C ALA A 9 10.39 21.45 -1.35
N THR A 10 9.99 20.21 -1.16
CA THR A 10 9.13 19.79 -0.05
C THR A 10 9.75 20.19 1.30
N LEU A 11 8.98 20.87 2.12
CA LEU A 11 9.33 21.16 3.50
C LEU A 11 9.03 19.94 4.37
N ILE A 12 9.94 19.61 5.26
CA ILE A 12 9.78 18.47 6.15
C ILE A 12 10.33 18.79 7.55
N ALA A 13 9.62 18.35 8.58
CA ALA A 13 10.11 18.40 9.95
C ALA A 13 10.74 17.03 10.30
N PRO A 14 12.07 16.93 10.40
CA PRO A 14 12.73 15.67 10.72
C PRO A 14 12.25 15.10 12.06
N LYS A 15 12.08 13.78 12.13
CA LYS A 15 11.60 13.03 13.31
C LYS A 15 10.20 13.41 13.80
N SER A 16 9.45 14.22 13.08
CA SER A 16 8.11 14.66 13.49
C SER A 16 7.07 13.53 13.51
N HIS A 17 7.35 12.38 12.91
CA HIS A 17 6.51 11.17 13.06
C HIS A 17 6.47 10.63 14.49
N LEU A 18 7.40 11.04 15.35
CA LEU A 18 7.46 10.70 16.79
C LEU A 18 6.80 11.77 17.69
N TRP A 19 6.29 12.86 17.11
CA TRP A 19 5.69 13.93 17.89
C TRP A 19 4.25 13.62 18.25
N GLU A 20 3.79 14.27 19.31
CA GLU A 20 2.37 14.29 19.66
C GLU A 20 1.54 14.76 18.46
N ARG A 21 0.34 14.17 18.31
CA ARG A 21 -0.51 14.37 17.14
C ARG A 21 -0.82 15.85 16.87
N GLU A 22 -1.06 16.61 17.93
CA GLU A 22 -1.48 18.01 17.87
C GLU A 22 -0.29 18.99 17.71
N ARG A 23 0.94 18.48 17.76
CA ARG A 23 2.12 19.33 17.61
C ARG A 23 2.33 19.73 16.15
N HIS A 24 2.37 21.02 15.90
CA HIS A 24 2.75 21.61 14.62
C HIS A 24 4.23 21.99 14.58
N PRO A 25 4.91 21.87 13.43
CA PRO A 25 6.29 22.31 13.29
C PRO A 25 6.38 23.83 13.33
N LYS A 26 7.43 24.35 13.97
CA LYS A 26 7.82 25.75 13.84
C LYS A 26 8.64 25.93 12.56
N PRO A 27 8.71 27.15 12.01
CA PRO A 27 9.47 27.40 10.77
C PRO A 27 10.93 26.94 10.83
N GLU A 28 11.58 27.09 11.96
CA GLU A 28 12.99 26.72 12.20
C GLU A 28 13.20 25.19 12.29
N GLU A 29 12.14 24.43 12.48
CA GLU A 29 12.19 22.96 12.51
C GLU A 29 12.01 22.33 11.13
N LEU A 30 11.69 23.16 10.13
CA LEU A 30 11.47 22.71 8.77
C LEU A 30 12.75 22.80 7.94
N ILE A 31 13.05 21.75 7.23
CA ILE A 31 14.11 21.71 6.23
C ILE A 31 13.50 21.47 4.85
N GLN A 32 14.15 21.97 3.82
CA GLN A 32 13.74 21.67 2.44
C GLN A 32 14.44 20.43 1.91
N ALA A 33 13.68 19.49 1.39
CA ALA A 33 14.18 18.27 0.76
C ALA A 33 14.69 18.58 -0.66
N SER A 34 15.81 19.34 -0.73
CA SER A 34 16.45 19.66 -2.00
C SER A 34 17.14 18.41 -2.57
N MET A 35 16.91 18.11 -3.86
CA MET A 35 17.45 16.94 -4.52
C MET A 35 17.52 17.11 -6.04
N LYS A 36 18.38 16.36 -6.69
CA LYS A 36 18.48 16.31 -8.15
C LYS A 36 17.35 15.49 -8.76
N LYS A 37 16.99 15.76 -10.01
CA LYS A 37 16.09 14.92 -10.79
C LYS A 37 16.57 13.47 -10.78
N GLY A 38 15.62 12.54 -10.67
CA GLY A 38 15.92 11.10 -10.56
C GLY A 38 16.20 10.63 -9.13
N SER A 39 16.34 11.55 -8.15
CA SER A 39 16.42 11.18 -6.74
C SER A 39 15.05 10.72 -6.23
N CYS A 40 15.07 9.88 -5.20
CA CYS A 40 13.90 9.44 -4.47
C CYS A 40 14.03 9.87 -3.00
N PHE A 41 12.97 10.47 -2.47
CA PHE A 41 12.86 10.83 -1.07
C PHE A 41 11.70 10.06 -0.45
N ILE A 42 11.96 9.35 0.66
CA ILE A 42 10.98 8.48 1.32
C ILE A 42 10.76 8.99 2.74
N TRP A 43 9.49 9.13 3.13
CA TRP A 43 9.11 9.50 4.49
C TRP A 43 7.86 8.75 4.94
N LEU A 44 7.65 8.66 6.24
CA LEU A 44 6.44 8.09 6.82
C LEU A 44 5.27 9.08 6.69
N GLY A 45 4.07 8.59 6.42
CA GLY A 45 2.87 9.41 6.27
C GLY A 45 2.57 10.30 7.48
N SER A 46 3.01 9.91 8.69
CA SER A 46 2.89 10.70 9.92
C SER A 46 3.93 11.82 10.06
N THR A 47 4.93 11.87 9.19
CA THR A 47 5.92 12.95 9.20
C THR A 47 5.28 14.27 8.76
N ARG A 48 5.47 15.33 9.54
CA ARG A 48 4.97 16.66 9.21
C ARG A 48 5.72 17.20 8.00
N HIS A 49 4.98 17.50 6.94
CA HIS A 49 5.54 17.97 5.68
C HIS A 49 4.56 18.90 4.96
N GLY A 50 5.07 19.62 3.99
CA GLY A 50 4.26 20.53 3.17
C GLY A 50 4.98 20.95 1.89
N GLY A 51 4.27 21.64 1.01
CA GLY A 51 4.86 22.21 -0.19
C GLY A 51 5.68 23.45 0.13
N GLY A 52 6.88 23.53 -0.41
CA GLY A 52 7.64 24.79 -0.42
C GLY A 52 7.09 25.75 -1.48
N ALA A 53 7.28 27.04 -1.29
CA ALA A 53 6.89 28.06 -2.27
C ALA A 53 7.83 28.02 -3.48
N ASN A 54 7.28 27.92 -4.67
CA ASN A 54 8.04 28.11 -5.91
C ASN A 54 8.14 29.61 -6.20
N LYS A 55 9.34 30.14 -6.09
CA LYS A 55 9.67 31.56 -6.37
C LYS A 55 10.23 31.76 -7.77
N THR A 56 10.32 30.68 -8.56
CA THR A 56 10.81 30.74 -9.94
C THR A 56 9.68 30.97 -10.93
N LEU A 57 10.01 31.31 -12.14
CA LEU A 57 9.05 31.48 -13.24
C LEU A 57 8.70 30.16 -13.93
N SER A 58 9.34 29.07 -13.54
CA SER A 58 9.16 27.75 -14.17
C SER A 58 8.38 26.80 -13.26
N SER A 59 7.56 25.95 -13.83
CA SER A 59 6.91 24.86 -13.09
C SER A 59 7.91 23.81 -12.64
N ARG A 60 7.73 23.26 -11.45
CA ARG A 60 8.49 22.12 -10.94
C ARG A 60 7.54 20.93 -10.76
N ARG A 61 7.82 19.85 -11.45
CA ARG A 61 7.03 18.61 -11.40
C ARG A 61 7.72 17.59 -10.50
N GLY A 62 6.92 16.87 -9.77
CA GLY A 62 7.35 15.72 -8.98
C GLY A 62 6.27 14.63 -9.00
N ILE A 63 6.68 13.42 -8.72
CA ILE A 63 5.77 12.27 -8.59
C ILE A 63 5.75 11.88 -7.13
N VAL A 64 4.56 11.78 -6.56
CA VAL A 64 4.33 11.25 -5.21
C VAL A 64 3.65 9.90 -5.33
N MET A 65 4.25 8.88 -4.72
CA MET A 65 3.67 7.54 -4.65
C MET A 65 3.42 7.20 -3.18
N SER A 66 2.17 6.94 -2.84
CA SER A 66 1.78 6.54 -1.49
C SER A 66 1.62 5.02 -1.42
N TYR A 67 2.26 4.41 -0.45
CA TYR A 67 2.09 3.01 -0.11
C TYR A 67 1.37 2.89 1.23
N ASN A 68 0.44 1.99 1.32
CA ASN A 68 -0.25 1.66 2.54
C ASN A 68 -0.12 0.14 2.84
N LEU A 69 -0.50 -0.25 4.03
CA LEU A 69 -0.58 -1.66 4.38
C LEU A 69 -1.63 -2.35 3.51
N GLY A 70 -1.36 -3.57 3.08
CA GLY A 70 -2.20 -4.30 2.11
C GLY A 70 -3.65 -4.56 2.57
N TRP A 71 -3.92 -4.44 3.87
CA TRP A 71 -5.26 -4.56 4.45
C TRP A 71 -6.01 -3.21 4.56
N LEU A 72 -5.36 -2.10 4.23
CA LEU A 72 -5.99 -0.79 4.14
C LEU A 72 -6.45 -0.52 2.71
N LYS A 73 -7.59 0.14 2.59
CA LYS A 73 -8.10 0.55 1.29
C LYS A 73 -7.18 1.62 0.68
N GLN A 74 -6.84 1.46 -0.58
CA GLN A 74 -6.06 2.44 -1.35
C GLN A 74 -6.82 3.75 -1.52
N ALA A 75 -6.10 4.86 -1.70
CA ALA A 75 -6.69 6.17 -1.97
C ALA A 75 -7.47 6.18 -3.29
N ASP A 76 -6.90 5.55 -4.32
CA ASP A 76 -7.54 5.34 -5.62
C ASP A 76 -7.89 3.86 -5.80
N ASN A 77 -9.04 3.59 -6.41
CA ASN A 77 -9.46 2.23 -6.74
C ASN A 77 -8.90 1.84 -8.10
N TYR A 78 -7.73 1.22 -8.12
CA TYR A 78 -7.05 0.82 -9.35
C TYR A 78 -7.77 -0.26 -10.16
N PHE A 79 -8.65 -1.05 -9.54
CA PHE A 79 -9.51 -1.98 -10.28
C PHE A 79 -10.50 -1.28 -11.20
N LEU A 80 -10.86 -0.02 -10.88
CA LEU A 80 -11.79 0.79 -11.67
C LEU A 80 -11.10 1.83 -12.54
N SER A 81 -9.93 2.34 -12.12
CA SER A 81 -9.26 3.47 -12.76
C SER A 81 -8.27 3.06 -13.85
N ILE A 82 -7.80 1.81 -13.84
CA ILE A 82 -6.86 1.29 -14.83
C ILE A 82 -7.53 0.17 -15.61
N ASP A 83 -7.44 0.22 -16.93
CA ASP A 83 -7.94 -0.85 -17.78
C ASP A 83 -7.21 -2.17 -17.45
N ARG A 84 -7.98 -3.24 -17.38
CA ARG A 84 -7.45 -4.57 -17.02
C ARG A 84 -6.47 -5.11 -18.05
N ASP A 85 -6.65 -4.78 -19.32
CA ASP A 85 -5.74 -5.22 -20.37
C ASP A 85 -4.40 -4.50 -20.28
N ASP A 86 -4.39 -3.23 -19.84
CA ASP A 86 -3.15 -2.53 -19.50
C ASP A 86 -2.43 -3.22 -18.34
N VAL A 87 -3.17 -3.54 -17.26
CA VAL A 87 -2.60 -4.22 -16.08
C VAL A 87 -1.98 -5.57 -16.43
N LYS A 88 -2.57 -6.34 -17.35
CA LYS A 88 -1.99 -7.61 -17.83
C LYS A 88 -0.58 -7.44 -18.41
N SER A 89 -0.31 -6.28 -19.01
CA SER A 89 1.01 -5.97 -19.57
C SER A 89 2.08 -5.61 -18.54
N TYR A 90 1.67 -5.30 -17.30
CA TYR A 90 2.58 -4.86 -16.26
C TYR A 90 3.37 -6.01 -15.62
N PRO A 91 4.58 -5.75 -15.10
CA PRO A 91 5.30 -6.74 -14.31
C PRO A 91 4.45 -7.22 -13.13
N HIS A 92 4.50 -8.51 -12.81
CA HIS A 92 3.74 -9.15 -11.73
C HIS A 92 3.84 -8.41 -10.39
N LYS A 93 5.04 -7.90 -10.05
CA LYS A 93 5.24 -7.09 -8.84
C LYS A 93 4.39 -5.82 -8.84
N LEU A 94 4.25 -5.15 -9.98
CA LEU A 94 3.41 -3.95 -10.10
C LEU A 94 1.92 -4.32 -10.01
N GLN A 95 1.49 -5.40 -10.66
CA GLN A 95 0.12 -5.91 -10.54
C GLN A 95 -0.26 -6.13 -9.07
N ARG A 96 0.64 -6.75 -8.29
CA ARG A 96 0.42 -6.94 -6.85
C ARG A 96 0.36 -5.63 -6.07
N LEU A 97 1.22 -4.66 -6.37
CA LEU A 97 1.18 -3.32 -5.75
C LEU A 97 -0.12 -2.56 -6.06
N LEU A 98 -0.71 -2.80 -7.22
CA LEU A 98 -2.02 -2.26 -7.60
C LEU A 98 -3.19 -2.97 -6.90
N GLY A 99 -2.94 -4.06 -6.20
CA GLY A 99 -3.94 -4.79 -5.43
C GLY A 99 -4.36 -6.13 -6.02
N TYR A 100 -3.78 -6.58 -7.14
CA TYR A 100 -4.09 -7.89 -7.73
C TYR A 100 -3.40 -9.01 -6.95
N PHE A 101 -3.85 -9.25 -5.73
CA PHE A 101 -3.42 -10.37 -4.87
C PHE A 101 -4.34 -10.50 -3.66
N VAL A 102 -4.42 -11.69 -3.10
CA VAL A 102 -5.05 -11.91 -1.81
C VAL A 102 -4.09 -11.50 -0.69
N HIS A 103 -4.52 -10.61 0.18
CA HIS A 103 -3.82 -10.31 1.41
C HIS A 103 -4.26 -11.31 2.49
N LYS A 104 -3.31 -12.12 2.97
CA LYS A 104 -3.58 -13.16 3.96
C LYS A 104 -4.27 -12.59 5.21
N PRO A 105 -5.25 -13.29 5.82
CA PRO A 105 -5.68 -14.64 5.42
C PRO A 105 -6.63 -14.65 4.21
N ASN A 106 -7.52 -13.68 4.04
CA ASN A 106 -8.60 -13.76 3.05
C ASN A 106 -9.16 -12.39 2.63
N LEU A 107 -8.31 -11.35 2.61
CA LEU A 107 -8.72 -10.00 2.21
C LEU A 107 -8.44 -9.75 0.72
N ASN A 108 -9.30 -8.90 0.12
CA ASN A 108 -9.17 -8.48 -1.28
C ASN A 108 -9.44 -9.58 -2.30
N MET A 109 -10.29 -10.54 -1.96
CA MET A 109 -10.74 -11.56 -2.90
C MET A 109 -11.76 -11.00 -3.90
N VAL A 110 -11.83 -11.61 -5.07
CA VAL A 110 -12.89 -11.40 -6.07
C VAL A 110 -13.64 -12.71 -6.22
N GLU A 111 -14.91 -12.73 -5.82
CA GLU A 111 -15.75 -13.95 -5.81
C GLU A 111 -15.09 -15.11 -5.05
N GLY A 112 -14.39 -14.81 -3.94
CA GLY A 112 -13.69 -15.80 -3.14
C GLY A 112 -12.35 -16.27 -3.70
N ARG A 113 -11.81 -15.63 -4.74
CA ARG A 113 -10.61 -16.07 -5.48
C ARG A 113 -9.54 -14.99 -5.49
N ASP A 114 -8.31 -15.40 -5.84
CA ASP A 114 -7.21 -14.46 -6.00
C ASP A 114 -7.49 -13.54 -7.20
N PRO A 115 -7.53 -12.21 -7.00
CA PRO A 115 -7.76 -11.27 -8.09
C PRO A 115 -6.69 -11.32 -9.20
N GLN A 116 -5.53 -11.95 -8.97
CA GLN A 116 -4.53 -12.23 -9.98
C GLN A 116 -5.11 -13.08 -11.15
N GLU A 117 -6.07 -13.95 -10.86
CA GLU A 117 -6.72 -14.79 -11.86
C GLU A 117 -7.48 -13.96 -12.92
N LEU A 118 -7.97 -12.77 -12.56
CA LEU A 118 -8.61 -11.86 -13.52
C LEU A 118 -7.68 -11.39 -14.64
N LEU A 119 -6.37 -11.51 -14.42
CA LEU A 119 -5.34 -11.10 -15.38
C LEU A 119 -4.90 -12.26 -16.29
N THR A 120 -5.33 -13.48 -16.01
CA THR A 120 -5.04 -14.65 -16.85
C THR A 120 -6.01 -14.72 -18.04
N LYS A 121 -5.66 -15.49 -19.08
CA LYS A 121 -6.56 -15.73 -20.22
C LYS A 121 -7.74 -16.62 -19.85
N GLU A 122 -7.58 -17.43 -18.82
CA GLU A 122 -8.57 -18.42 -18.38
C GLU A 122 -9.62 -17.78 -17.46
N GLY A 123 -9.30 -16.58 -16.90
CA GLY A 123 -10.21 -15.91 -15.97
C GLY A 123 -10.23 -16.56 -14.58
N LEU A 124 -11.36 -16.44 -13.88
CA LEU A 124 -11.54 -17.03 -12.56
C LEU A 124 -11.78 -18.53 -12.66
N HIS A 125 -11.03 -19.32 -11.90
CA HIS A 125 -11.21 -20.78 -11.79
C HIS A 125 -12.22 -21.12 -10.69
N ASP A 126 -12.78 -22.33 -10.74
CA ASP A 126 -13.82 -22.77 -9.81
C ASP A 126 -13.31 -23.19 -8.41
N VAL A 127 -12.03 -23.08 -8.17
CA VAL A 127 -11.43 -23.49 -6.89
C VAL A 127 -11.34 -22.31 -5.94
N PHE A 128 -12.13 -22.35 -4.88
CA PHE A 128 -11.99 -21.46 -3.73
C PHE A 128 -10.74 -21.86 -2.94
N THR A 129 -9.86 -20.91 -2.69
CA THR A 129 -8.67 -21.11 -1.85
C THR A 129 -8.75 -20.18 -0.65
N GLU A 130 -8.89 -20.76 0.52
CA GLU A 130 -8.84 -20.00 1.78
C GLU A 130 -7.41 -19.97 2.30
N TYR A 131 -6.93 -18.77 2.61
CA TYR A 131 -5.58 -18.58 3.16
C TYR A 131 -5.65 -18.43 4.67
N MET A 132 -5.42 -19.50 5.39
CA MET A 132 -5.31 -19.45 6.84
C MET A 132 -3.89 -19.01 7.25
N PRO A 133 -3.73 -18.19 8.29
CA PRO A 133 -2.42 -17.91 8.85
C PRO A 133 -1.72 -19.18 9.31
N GLU A 134 -0.39 -19.23 9.16
CA GLU A 134 0.41 -20.36 9.62
C GLU A 134 0.18 -20.63 11.11
N GLY A 135 -0.01 -21.88 11.48
CA GLY A 135 -0.26 -22.31 12.87
C GLY A 135 -1.70 -22.18 13.36
N VAL A 136 -2.62 -21.52 12.62
CA VAL A 136 -4.03 -21.41 13.05
C VAL A 136 -4.73 -22.75 13.03
N GLU A 137 -4.41 -23.64 12.11
CA GLU A 137 -4.98 -24.99 12.07
C GLU A 137 -4.68 -25.78 13.34
N ASP A 138 -3.47 -25.66 13.88
CA ASP A 138 -3.08 -26.36 15.11
C ASP A 138 -3.78 -25.76 16.34
N LEU A 139 -3.91 -24.43 16.40
CA LEU A 139 -4.68 -23.76 17.45
C LEU A 139 -6.16 -24.15 17.41
N LEU A 140 -6.75 -24.27 16.23
CA LEU A 140 -8.14 -24.73 16.09
C LEU A 140 -8.29 -26.19 16.51
N LYS A 141 -7.36 -27.07 16.13
CA LYS A 141 -7.35 -28.46 16.58
C LYS A 141 -7.29 -28.59 18.10
N GLU A 142 -6.38 -27.85 18.76
CA GLU A 142 -6.28 -27.80 20.21
C GLU A 142 -7.59 -27.34 20.87
N HIS A 143 -8.16 -26.24 20.35
CA HIS A 143 -9.41 -25.69 20.86
C HIS A 143 -10.58 -26.69 20.77
N TYR A 144 -10.76 -27.31 19.60
CA TYR A 144 -11.85 -28.26 19.40
C TYR A 144 -11.63 -29.59 20.13
N THR A 145 -10.39 -30.05 20.28
CA THR A 145 -10.06 -31.24 21.07
C THR A 145 -10.40 -31.00 22.55
N GLY A 146 -10.09 -29.82 23.09
CA GLY A 146 -10.44 -29.45 24.46
C GLY A 146 -11.96 -29.39 24.72
N GLN A 147 -12.76 -29.20 23.66
CA GLN A 147 -14.23 -29.18 23.73
C GLN A 147 -14.90 -30.52 23.37
N ASN A 148 -14.13 -31.59 23.18
CA ASN A 148 -14.63 -32.89 22.71
C ASN A 148 -15.37 -32.80 21.34
N ILE A 149 -15.04 -31.84 20.51
CA ILE A 149 -15.60 -31.66 19.15
C ILE A 149 -14.67 -32.37 18.17
N SER A 150 -15.17 -33.35 17.44
CA SER A 150 -14.40 -34.07 16.41
C SER A 150 -14.13 -33.14 15.21
N VAL A 151 -12.87 -32.83 14.96
CA VAL A 151 -12.40 -32.00 13.84
C VAL A 151 -12.71 -32.62 12.46
N SER A 152 -13.04 -33.93 12.40
CA SER A 152 -13.37 -34.60 11.14
C SER A 152 -14.67 -34.13 10.48
N LYS A 153 -15.43 -33.21 11.11
CA LYS A 153 -16.68 -32.65 10.55
C LYS A 153 -16.54 -31.20 10.05
N VAL A 154 -15.37 -30.60 10.16
CA VAL A 154 -15.13 -29.24 9.63
C VAL A 154 -14.49 -29.42 8.26
N THR A 155 -15.32 -29.54 7.25
CA THR A 155 -14.92 -29.36 5.82
C THR A 155 -15.02 -27.87 5.52
N TYR A 156 -13.90 -27.25 5.25
CA TYR A 156 -13.80 -25.89 4.73
C TYR A 156 -13.94 -25.89 3.22
#